data_74ecaf1e0427a52c5fb0d3bd09c6dcad
#
_entry.id   74ecaf1e0427a52c5fb0d3bd09c6dcad
#
_cell.length_a   1.000
_cell.length_b   1.000
_cell.length_c   1.000
_cell.angle_alpha   90.00
_cell.angle_beta   90.00
_cell.angle_gamma   90.00
#
_symmetry.space_group_name_H-M   'P 1'
#
loop_
_entity.id
_entity.type
_entity.pdbx_description
1 polymer ?
#
loop_
_entity_poly.entity_id
_entity_poly.type
_entity_poly.pdbx_seq_one_letter_code
_entity_poly.pdbx_strand_id
1 'polypeptide(L)'
;MSLLSLQTVTKIFGGLTAVNEVSFDVEQGSIVGLIGPNGAGKTTVFNLITGNYVPDGGDIRFAGQSIKGMKPHTIVGLGIARTFQSIRLFPTLPLVENVLAGRHCRMHSGIIGSMFHTPAQRREERAALERAMNELEFVGLADSYAEEAGSLSYGNQRLLEIARALASEPRFLILDEPAGGMNDQETADLMLLIKAIQKRGITILLIEHDMNLVMRVCEKIVVLENGALIAEGTSAEIKRNPRVIEAYLGNKGE
;
A
#
# COMPACT_ATOMS: atom_id res chain seq x y z
N MET A 1 -14.47 2.57 -13.51
CA MET A 1 -15.09 3.26 -12.33
C MET A 1 -14.00 3.54 -11.31
N SER A 2 -13.93 4.78 -10.82
CA SER A 2 -12.97 5.16 -9.78
C SER A 2 -13.24 4.38 -8.49
N LEU A 3 -12.24 3.67 -7.97
CA LEU A 3 -12.31 2.99 -6.68
C LEU A 3 -11.90 3.92 -5.55
N LEU A 4 -10.86 4.73 -5.77
CA LEU A 4 -10.42 5.78 -4.84
C LEU A 4 -10.45 7.12 -5.58
N SER A 5 -11.00 8.16 -4.95
CA SER A 5 -11.06 9.53 -5.46
C SER A 5 -10.64 10.52 -4.38
N LEU A 6 -9.65 11.33 -4.67
CA LEU A 6 -9.30 12.51 -3.90
C LEU A 6 -9.89 13.73 -4.57
N GLN A 7 -10.57 14.58 -3.82
CA GLN A 7 -11.30 15.76 -4.33
C GLN A 7 -10.84 17.00 -3.56
N THR A 8 -10.00 17.82 -4.18
CA THR A 8 -9.45 19.07 -3.62
C THR A 8 -8.89 18.91 -2.21
N VAL A 9 -8.19 17.78 -1.98
CA VAL A 9 -7.71 17.42 -0.65
C VAL A 9 -6.60 18.37 -0.22
N THR A 10 -6.76 18.95 0.97
CA THR A 10 -5.79 19.87 1.57
C THR A 10 -5.41 19.41 2.97
N LYS A 11 -4.10 19.50 3.30
CA LYS A 11 -3.58 19.23 4.64
C LYS A 11 -2.54 20.25 5.06
N ILE A 12 -2.76 20.85 6.23
CA ILE A 12 -1.90 21.89 6.79
C ILE A 12 -1.35 21.41 8.13
N PHE A 13 -0.06 21.61 8.36
CA PHE A 13 0.61 21.35 9.64
C PHE A 13 1.26 22.65 10.13
N GLY A 14 0.69 23.25 11.18
CA GLY A 14 1.13 24.57 11.63
C GLY A 14 0.98 25.60 10.51
N GLY A 15 2.06 26.19 10.04
CA GLY A 15 2.06 27.14 8.91
C GLY A 15 2.37 26.51 7.54
N LEU A 16 2.66 25.20 7.48
CA LEU A 16 3.06 24.50 6.26
C LEU A 16 1.87 23.78 5.62
N THR A 17 1.56 24.11 4.36
CA THR A 17 0.61 23.35 3.55
C THR A 17 1.33 22.16 2.91
N ALA A 18 1.16 20.97 3.50
CA ALA A 18 1.83 19.76 3.06
C ALA A 18 1.12 19.07 1.87
N VAL A 19 -0.19 19.29 1.72
CA VAL A 19 -0.99 18.89 0.55
C VAL A 19 -1.95 20.03 0.25
N ASN A 20 -1.97 20.48 -1.01
CA ASN A 20 -2.69 21.64 -1.46
C ASN A 20 -3.62 21.29 -2.64
N GLU A 21 -4.92 21.20 -2.36
CA GLU A 21 -6.00 20.98 -3.33
C GLU A 21 -5.76 19.80 -4.28
N VAL A 22 -5.13 18.72 -3.80
CA VAL A 22 -4.80 17.54 -4.60
C VAL A 22 -6.06 16.80 -4.99
N SER A 23 -6.22 16.57 -6.30
CA SER A 23 -7.33 15.79 -6.87
C SER A 23 -6.80 14.78 -7.87
N PHE A 24 -7.11 13.50 -7.69
CA PHE A 24 -6.87 12.44 -8.66
C PHE A 24 -7.75 11.22 -8.37
N ASP A 25 -7.89 10.37 -9.38
CA ASP A 25 -8.66 9.14 -9.30
C ASP A 25 -7.79 7.91 -9.54
N VAL A 26 -8.11 6.82 -8.82
CA VAL A 26 -7.55 5.48 -9.05
C VAL A 26 -8.67 4.56 -9.50
N GLU A 27 -8.58 4.10 -10.75
CA GLU A 27 -9.56 3.18 -11.33
C GLU A 27 -9.43 1.78 -10.70
N GLN A 28 -10.57 1.08 -10.59
CA GLN A 28 -10.58 -0.28 -10.07
C GLN A 28 -9.74 -1.21 -10.97
N GLY A 29 -8.86 -2.00 -10.35
CA GLY A 29 -8.00 -2.96 -11.04
C GLY A 29 -6.77 -2.35 -11.70
N SER A 30 -6.52 -1.03 -11.55
CA SER A 30 -5.33 -0.38 -12.09
C SER A 30 -4.16 -0.37 -11.10
N ILE A 31 -2.95 -0.14 -11.63
CA ILE A 31 -1.76 0.21 -10.85
C ILE A 31 -1.45 1.67 -11.11
N VAL A 32 -1.58 2.51 -10.09
CA VAL A 32 -1.29 3.95 -10.16
C VAL A 32 -0.03 4.26 -9.35
N GLY A 33 0.93 4.95 -9.95
CA GLY A 33 2.14 5.43 -9.29
C GLY A 33 1.91 6.83 -8.72
N LEU A 34 2.29 7.06 -7.46
CA LEU A 34 2.36 8.39 -6.85
C LEU A 34 3.82 8.74 -6.63
N ILE A 35 4.34 9.66 -7.44
CA ILE A 35 5.76 10.04 -7.44
C ILE A 35 5.94 11.54 -7.15
N GLY A 36 7.18 11.93 -6.95
CA GLY A 36 7.58 13.31 -6.71
C GLY A 36 8.86 13.37 -5.87
N PRO A 37 9.55 14.51 -5.83
CA PRO A 37 10.75 14.68 -5.01
C PRO A 37 10.48 14.48 -3.52
N ASN A 38 11.55 14.45 -2.72
CA ASN A 38 11.42 14.40 -1.26
C ASN A 38 10.71 15.65 -0.76
N GLY A 39 9.78 15.48 0.19
CA GLY A 39 8.96 16.59 0.67
C GLY A 39 7.76 16.96 -0.22
N ALA A 40 7.54 16.31 -1.36
CA ALA A 40 6.42 16.61 -2.28
C ALA A 40 5.02 16.34 -1.70
N GLY A 41 4.90 15.75 -0.50
CA GLY A 41 3.61 15.47 0.13
C GLY A 41 3.09 14.04 -0.03
N LYS A 42 3.82 13.13 -0.70
CA LYS A 42 3.41 11.73 -0.95
C LYS A 42 2.99 11.00 0.32
N THR A 43 3.85 11.00 1.34
CA THR A 43 3.57 10.36 2.63
C THR A 43 2.37 10.99 3.34
N THR A 44 2.14 12.29 3.16
CA THR A 44 0.96 12.97 3.72
C THR A 44 -0.31 12.51 3.03
N VAL A 45 -0.34 12.45 1.69
CA VAL A 45 -1.47 11.91 0.91
C VAL A 45 -1.79 10.47 1.35
N PHE A 46 -0.77 9.65 1.48
CA PHE A 46 -0.88 8.29 1.96
C PHE A 46 -1.52 8.20 3.38
N ASN A 47 -1.04 9.02 4.33
CA ASN A 47 -1.59 9.04 5.69
C ASN A 47 -3.03 9.58 5.73
N LEU A 48 -3.41 10.45 4.79
CA LEU A 48 -4.79 10.90 4.62
C LEU A 48 -5.70 9.77 4.12
N ILE A 49 -5.29 9.01 3.12
CA ILE A 49 -6.05 7.86 2.59
C ILE A 49 -6.23 6.78 3.66
N THR A 50 -5.21 6.54 4.49
CA THR A 50 -5.23 5.50 5.52
C THR A 50 -5.83 5.95 6.86
N GLY A 51 -6.31 7.21 6.96
CA GLY A 51 -6.98 7.74 8.14
C GLY A 51 -6.05 8.07 9.32
N ASN A 52 -4.73 8.08 9.11
CA ASN A 52 -3.78 8.54 10.13
C ASN A 52 -3.82 10.07 10.27
N TYR A 53 -4.19 10.78 9.20
CA TYR A 53 -4.46 12.20 9.22
C TYR A 53 -5.88 12.47 8.70
N VAL A 54 -6.50 13.53 9.21
CA VAL A 54 -7.77 14.03 8.70
C VAL A 54 -7.47 15.21 7.78
N PRO A 55 -8.02 15.26 6.54
CA PRO A 55 -7.84 16.38 5.65
C PRO A 55 -8.53 17.63 6.22
N ASP A 56 -7.88 18.79 6.11
CA ASP A 56 -8.44 20.08 6.53
C ASP A 56 -9.44 20.61 5.49
N GLY A 57 -9.21 20.33 4.20
CA GLY A 57 -10.12 20.64 3.08
C GLY A 57 -10.33 19.43 2.16
N GLY A 58 -11.39 19.50 1.36
CA GLY A 58 -11.72 18.48 0.38
C GLY A 58 -12.33 17.20 0.97
N ASP A 59 -12.42 16.15 0.13
CA ASP A 59 -12.97 14.83 0.49
C ASP A 59 -12.12 13.71 -0.10
N ILE A 60 -12.14 12.54 0.54
CA ILE A 60 -11.53 11.31 0.03
C ILE A 60 -12.63 10.27 0.00
N ARG A 61 -12.85 9.68 -1.17
CA ARG A 61 -13.90 8.69 -1.38
C ARG A 61 -13.31 7.35 -1.78
N PHE A 62 -13.80 6.29 -1.15
CA PHE A 62 -13.48 4.91 -1.49
C PHE A 62 -14.77 4.17 -1.86
N ALA A 63 -14.82 3.58 -3.05
CA ALA A 63 -16.01 2.94 -3.62
C ALA A 63 -17.27 3.84 -3.53
N GLY A 64 -17.11 5.15 -3.77
CA GLY A 64 -18.17 6.15 -3.72
C GLY A 64 -18.53 6.67 -2.32
N GLN A 65 -18.04 6.04 -1.24
CA GLN A 65 -18.26 6.46 0.14
C GLN A 65 -17.13 7.38 0.62
N SER A 66 -17.46 8.50 1.29
CA SER A 66 -16.44 9.32 1.97
C SER A 66 -15.81 8.56 3.12
N ILE A 67 -14.48 8.56 3.17
CA ILE A 67 -13.69 7.98 4.26
C ILE A 67 -13.02 9.06 5.14
N LYS A 68 -13.33 10.33 4.88
CA LYS A 68 -12.81 11.48 5.64
C LYS A 68 -13.10 11.33 7.13
N GLY A 69 -12.04 11.37 7.95
CA GLY A 69 -12.16 11.28 9.42
C GLY A 69 -12.46 9.89 9.96
N MET A 70 -12.53 8.87 9.10
CA MET A 70 -12.64 7.48 9.56
C MET A 70 -11.35 7.03 10.24
N LYS A 71 -11.47 6.17 11.26
CA LYS A 71 -10.32 5.58 11.95
C LYS A 71 -9.63 4.53 11.06
N PRO A 72 -8.30 4.34 11.18
CA PRO A 72 -7.54 3.39 10.34
C PRO A 72 -8.13 1.98 10.31
N HIS A 73 -8.55 1.42 11.45
CA HIS A 73 -9.13 0.07 11.51
C HIS A 73 -10.45 -0.03 10.71
N THR A 74 -11.27 1.04 10.67
CA THR A 74 -12.48 1.09 9.87
C THR A 74 -12.14 1.09 8.38
N ILE A 75 -11.12 1.86 7.99
CA ILE A 75 -10.64 1.94 6.59
C ILE A 75 -10.10 0.59 6.13
N VAL A 76 -9.35 -0.12 6.98
CA VAL A 76 -8.91 -1.51 6.70
C VAL A 76 -10.12 -2.43 6.52
N GLY A 77 -11.16 -2.29 7.35
CA GLY A 77 -12.42 -3.05 7.22
C GLY A 77 -13.14 -2.82 5.89
N LEU A 78 -13.01 -1.63 5.27
CA LEU A 78 -13.55 -1.34 3.93
C LEU A 78 -12.75 -2.01 2.80
N GLY A 79 -11.55 -2.52 3.09
CA GLY A 79 -10.69 -3.20 2.12
C GLY A 79 -9.52 -2.37 1.61
N ILE A 80 -9.06 -1.37 2.37
CA ILE A 80 -7.81 -0.65 2.09
C ILE A 80 -6.72 -1.23 2.98
N ALA A 81 -5.70 -1.85 2.39
CA ALA A 81 -4.50 -2.30 3.10
C ALA A 81 -3.27 -1.50 2.67
N ARG A 82 -2.23 -1.54 3.51
CA ARG A 82 -0.96 -0.89 3.20
C ARG A 82 0.23 -1.69 3.70
N THR A 83 1.38 -1.54 3.04
CA THR A 83 2.70 -1.82 3.60
C THR A 83 3.27 -0.55 4.24
N PHE A 84 4.37 -0.68 4.97
CA PHE A 84 5.01 0.45 5.63
C PHE A 84 6.41 0.68 5.04
N GLN A 85 6.88 1.90 4.99
CA GLN A 85 8.22 2.24 4.54
C GLN A 85 9.29 1.52 5.40
N SER A 86 9.14 1.52 6.71
CA SER A 86 9.93 0.66 7.60
C SER A 86 9.19 -0.64 7.87
N ILE A 87 9.86 -1.77 7.71
CA ILE A 87 9.29 -3.10 7.94
C ILE A 87 8.75 -3.20 9.37
N ARG A 88 7.47 -3.55 9.49
CA ARG A 88 6.77 -3.69 10.78
C ARG A 88 6.28 -5.12 10.99
N LEU A 89 7.20 -6.06 10.92
CA LEU A 89 6.94 -7.46 11.25
C LEU A 89 7.09 -7.70 12.75
N PHE A 90 6.55 -8.81 13.22
CA PHE A 90 6.84 -9.37 14.52
C PHE A 90 8.07 -10.30 14.38
N PRO A 91 9.28 -9.84 14.71
CA PRO A 91 10.51 -10.51 14.28
C PRO A 91 10.71 -11.90 14.94
N THR A 92 10.16 -12.10 16.13
CA THR A 92 10.24 -13.36 16.91
C THR A 92 9.10 -14.32 16.61
N LEU A 93 8.12 -13.92 15.80
CA LEU A 93 7.02 -14.80 15.42
C LEU A 93 7.32 -15.49 14.09
N PRO A 94 6.82 -16.73 13.89
CA PRO A 94 6.84 -17.41 12.60
C PRO A 94 6.20 -16.59 11.47
N LEU A 95 6.63 -16.86 10.22
CA LEU A 95 6.08 -16.19 9.06
C LEU A 95 4.56 -16.31 8.99
N VAL A 96 4.05 -17.52 9.21
CA VAL A 96 2.61 -17.78 9.16
C VAL A 96 1.83 -16.97 10.19
N GLU A 97 2.38 -16.77 11.39
CA GLU A 97 1.73 -15.97 12.44
C GLU A 97 1.75 -14.47 12.10
N ASN A 98 2.82 -13.98 11.45
CA ASN A 98 2.86 -12.63 10.92
C ASN A 98 1.74 -12.40 9.87
N VAL A 99 1.51 -13.36 8.99
CA VAL A 99 0.44 -13.27 7.99
C VAL A 99 -0.93 -13.37 8.63
N LEU A 100 -1.12 -14.27 9.59
CA LEU A 100 -2.36 -14.39 10.38
C LEU A 100 -2.73 -13.10 11.13
N ALA A 101 -1.73 -12.37 11.66
CA ALA A 101 -1.95 -11.06 12.27
C ALA A 101 -2.60 -10.05 11.30
N GLY A 102 -2.23 -10.09 10.01
CA GLY A 102 -2.88 -9.27 8.96
C GLY A 102 -4.36 -9.60 8.75
N ARG A 103 -4.77 -10.81 9.10
CA ARG A 103 -6.13 -11.29 8.94
C ARG A 103 -7.06 -10.94 10.11
N HIS A 104 -6.53 -10.42 11.21
CA HIS A 104 -7.31 -10.14 12.43
C HIS A 104 -8.57 -9.26 12.16
N CYS A 105 -8.49 -8.32 11.21
CA CYS A 105 -9.64 -7.48 10.83
C CYS A 105 -10.81 -8.26 10.16
N ARG A 106 -10.61 -9.51 9.76
CA ARG A 106 -11.60 -10.39 9.12
C ARG A 106 -12.10 -11.49 10.05
N MET A 107 -11.51 -11.65 11.24
CA MET A 107 -11.93 -12.65 12.20
C MET A 107 -13.09 -12.11 13.05
N HIS A 108 -14.13 -12.91 13.20
CA HIS A 108 -15.36 -12.54 13.93
C HIS A 108 -15.44 -13.21 15.31
N SER A 109 -14.53 -14.15 15.62
CA SER A 109 -14.50 -14.82 16.92
C SER A 109 -14.15 -13.84 18.03
N GLY A 110 -15.16 -13.40 18.77
CA GLY A 110 -14.96 -12.55 19.95
C GLY A 110 -14.26 -13.32 21.09
N ILE A 111 -13.84 -12.59 22.14
CA ILE A 111 -13.15 -13.12 23.33
C ILE A 111 -13.86 -14.34 23.94
N ILE A 112 -15.19 -14.36 23.92
CA ILE A 112 -16.02 -15.47 24.45
C ILE A 112 -15.87 -16.72 23.58
N GLY A 113 -15.82 -16.61 22.26
CA GLY A 113 -15.58 -17.74 21.34
C GLY A 113 -14.21 -18.38 21.57
N SER A 114 -13.18 -17.55 21.80
CA SER A 114 -11.80 -18.01 22.04
C SER A 114 -11.64 -18.82 23.34
N MET A 115 -12.44 -18.53 24.37
CA MET A 115 -12.40 -19.27 25.63
C MET A 115 -13.01 -20.70 25.56
N PHE A 116 -13.94 -20.93 24.62
CA PHE A 116 -14.71 -22.19 24.58
C PHE A 116 -14.31 -23.14 23.45
N HIS A 117 -13.30 -22.81 22.63
CA HIS A 117 -12.80 -23.63 21.49
C HIS A 117 -13.93 -24.30 20.70
N THR A 118 -14.95 -23.50 20.33
CA THR A 118 -16.13 -23.99 19.63
C THR A 118 -15.78 -24.61 18.27
N PRO A 119 -16.58 -25.57 17.74
CA PRO A 119 -16.36 -26.11 16.40
C PRO A 119 -16.36 -25.05 15.31
N ALA A 120 -17.11 -23.96 15.48
CA ALA A 120 -17.14 -22.83 14.56
C ALA A 120 -15.80 -22.08 14.58
N GLN A 121 -15.24 -21.82 15.74
CA GLN A 121 -13.93 -21.18 15.89
C GLN A 121 -12.81 -22.02 15.28
N ARG A 122 -12.78 -23.33 15.53
CA ARG A 122 -11.77 -24.23 14.94
C ARG A 122 -11.83 -24.23 13.40
N ARG A 123 -13.04 -24.08 12.81
CA ARG A 123 -13.19 -23.93 11.36
C ARG A 123 -12.65 -22.58 10.89
N GLU A 124 -12.94 -21.49 11.61
CA GLU A 124 -12.44 -20.16 11.29
C GLU A 124 -10.91 -20.10 11.37
N GLU A 125 -10.30 -20.63 12.44
CA GLU A 125 -8.85 -20.73 12.62
C GLU A 125 -8.19 -21.55 11.50
N ARG A 126 -8.77 -22.71 11.15
CA ARG A 126 -8.25 -23.54 10.05
C ARG A 126 -8.33 -22.80 8.72
N ALA A 127 -9.44 -22.16 8.43
CA ALA A 127 -9.60 -21.37 7.20
C ALA A 127 -8.65 -20.15 7.18
N ALA A 128 -8.38 -19.53 8.34
CA ALA A 128 -7.41 -18.45 8.44
C ALA A 128 -5.99 -18.94 8.18
N LEU A 129 -5.62 -20.10 8.73
CA LEU A 129 -4.30 -20.72 8.52
C LEU A 129 -4.10 -21.10 7.04
N GLU A 130 -5.10 -21.76 6.43
CA GLU A 130 -5.05 -22.11 5.00
C GLU A 130 -4.82 -20.89 4.12
N ARG A 131 -5.55 -19.80 4.39
CA ARG A 131 -5.36 -18.55 3.64
C ARG A 131 -4.01 -17.90 3.90
N ALA A 132 -3.50 -17.95 5.12
CA ALA A 132 -2.17 -17.45 5.43
C ALA A 132 -1.09 -18.23 4.65
N MET A 133 -1.22 -19.55 4.59
CA MET A 133 -0.32 -20.39 3.78
C MET A 133 -0.42 -20.08 2.29
N ASN A 134 -1.62 -19.87 1.75
CA ASN A 134 -1.80 -19.48 0.36
C ASN A 134 -1.15 -18.13 0.03
N GLU A 135 -1.17 -17.16 0.95
CA GLU A 135 -0.47 -15.89 0.74
C GLU A 135 1.05 -16.04 0.86
N LEU A 136 1.55 -16.90 1.75
CA LEU A 136 2.98 -17.25 1.80
C LEU A 136 3.44 -17.95 0.52
N GLU A 137 2.66 -18.89 -0.01
CA GLU A 137 2.93 -19.55 -1.29
C GLU A 137 2.96 -18.53 -2.43
N PHE A 138 2.00 -17.62 -2.45
CA PHE A 138 1.90 -16.59 -3.48
C PHE A 138 3.11 -15.65 -3.55
N VAL A 139 3.72 -15.34 -2.41
CA VAL A 139 4.94 -14.53 -2.35
C VAL A 139 6.23 -15.38 -2.38
N GLY A 140 6.13 -16.72 -2.47
CA GLY A 140 7.28 -17.62 -2.56
C GLY A 140 7.96 -17.91 -1.21
N LEU A 141 7.24 -17.79 -0.09
CA LEU A 141 7.78 -18.01 1.26
C LEU A 141 7.15 -19.21 1.99
N ALA A 142 6.42 -20.09 1.28
CA ALA A 142 5.70 -21.19 1.91
C ALA A 142 6.62 -22.19 2.63
N ASP A 143 7.80 -22.50 2.08
CA ASP A 143 8.74 -23.45 2.66
C ASP A 143 9.31 -22.98 4.01
N SER A 144 9.35 -21.66 4.21
CA SER A 144 9.85 -21.02 5.44
C SER A 144 8.76 -20.65 6.45
N TYR A 145 7.54 -21.14 6.30
CA TYR A 145 6.36 -20.72 7.08
C TYR A 145 6.56 -20.75 8.62
N ALA A 146 7.39 -21.68 9.12
CA ALA A 146 7.68 -21.88 10.53
C ALA A 146 8.94 -21.12 11.02
N GLU A 147 9.69 -20.49 10.12
CA GLU A 147 10.86 -19.71 10.50
C GLU A 147 10.45 -18.39 11.16
N GLU A 148 11.33 -17.83 12.00
CA GLU A 148 11.12 -16.50 12.57
C GLU A 148 11.29 -15.43 11.50
N ALA A 149 10.38 -14.45 11.47
CA ALA A 149 10.43 -13.37 10.47
C ALA A 149 11.72 -12.55 10.53
N GLY A 150 12.36 -12.45 11.71
CA GLY A 150 13.62 -11.74 11.90
C GLY A 150 14.83 -12.43 11.27
N SER A 151 14.76 -13.73 10.93
CA SER A 151 15.84 -14.48 10.28
C SER A 151 15.90 -14.27 8.77
N LEU A 152 14.86 -13.71 8.17
CA LEU A 152 14.76 -13.51 6.73
C LEU A 152 15.70 -12.41 6.23
N SER A 153 16.14 -12.53 4.97
CA SER A 153 16.74 -11.40 4.24
C SER A 153 15.77 -10.22 4.17
N TYR A 154 16.32 -9.03 3.96
CA TYR A 154 15.50 -7.81 3.88
C TYR A 154 14.43 -7.90 2.77
N GLY A 155 14.80 -8.43 1.59
CA GLY A 155 13.85 -8.65 0.49
C GLY A 155 12.71 -9.59 0.88
N ASN A 156 13.01 -10.72 1.54
CA ASN A 156 12.00 -11.67 2.01
C ASN A 156 11.12 -11.08 3.12
N GLN A 157 11.66 -10.23 3.99
CA GLN A 157 10.84 -9.49 4.97
C GLN A 157 9.83 -8.57 4.27
N ARG A 158 10.22 -7.91 3.17
CA ARG A 158 9.29 -7.12 2.34
C ARG A 158 8.20 -7.98 1.71
N LEU A 159 8.55 -9.14 1.17
CA LEU A 159 7.58 -10.09 0.62
C LEU A 159 6.60 -10.57 1.70
N LEU A 160 7.09 -10.86 2.92
CA LEU A 160 6.25 -11.23 4.06
C LEU A 160 5.31 -10.10 4.47
N GLU A 161 5.76 -8.85 4.42
CA GLU A 161 4.91 -7.69 4.71
C GLU A 161 3.77 -7.56 3.67
N ILE A 162 4.07 -7.82 2.39
CA ILE A 162 3.06 -7.87 1.32
C ILE A 162 2.07 -9.02 1.58
N ALA A 163 2.55 -10.24 1.90
CA ALA A 163 1.68 -11.38 2.23
C ALA A 163 0.74 -11.06 3.40
N ARG A 164 1.26 -10.43 4.46
CA ARG A 164 0.46 -9.97 5.60
C ARG A 164 -0.61 -8.96 5.19
N ALA A 165 -0.29 -8.02 4.30
CA ALA A 165 -1.27 -7.06 3.81
C ALA A 165 -2.36 -7.75 2.96
N LEU A 166 -1.97 -8.71 2.10
CA LEU A 166 -2.89 -9.49 1.27
C LEU A 166 -3.83 -10.38 2.08
N ALA A 167 -3.39 -10.89 3.24
CA ALA A 167 -4.21 -11.69 4.14
C ALA A 167 -5.44 -10.94 4.68
N SER A 168 -5.44 -9.61 4.65
CA SER A 168 -6.64 -8.80 4.95
C SER A 168 -7.68 -8.79 3.83
N GLU A 169 -7.45 -9.50 2.72
CA GLU A 169 -8.32 -9.54 1.52
C GLU A 169 -8.67 -8.12 1.01
N PRO A 170 -7.65 -7.32 0.65
CA PRO A 170 -7.89 -5.94 0.28
C PRO A 170 -8.47 -5.84 -1.14
N ARG A 171 -9.30 -4.81 -1.36
CA ARG A 171 -9.70 -4.33 -2.68
C ARG A 171 -8.70 -3.30 -3.23
N PHE A 172 -7.99 -2.64 -2.32
CA PHE A 172 -7.03 -1.58 -2.59
C PHE A 172 -5.79 -1.76 -1.72
N LEU A 173 -4.63 -1.88 -2.36
CA LEU A 173 -3.35 -2.08 -1.68
C LEU A 173 -2.44 -0.88 -1.94
N ILE A 174 -1.93 -0.30 -0.88
CA ILE A 174 -0.92 0.74 -0.96
C ILE A 174 0.45 0.12 -0.66
N LEU A 175 1.38 0.27 -1.60
CA LEU A 175 2.77 -0.15 -1.47
C LEU A 175 3.64 1.10 -1.32
N ASP A 176 4.31 1.23 -0.18
CA ASP A 176 5.14 2.38 0.18
C ASP A 176 6.62 1.99 0.10
N GLU A 177 7.28 2.42 -0.98
CA GLU A 177 8.67 2.12 -1.32
C GLU A 177 9.03 0.62 -1.18
N PRO A 178 8.27 -0.28 -1.84
CA PRO A 178 8.46 -1.71 -1.65
C PRO A 178 9.80 -2.24 -2.17
N ALA A 179 10.44 -1.56 -3.13
CA ALA A 179 11.74 -1.96 -3.68
C ALA A 179 12.93 -1.43 -2.87
N GLY A 180 12.70 -0.60 -1.85
CA GLY A 180 13.77 -0.03 -1.04
C GLY A 180 14.69 -1.10 -0.45
N GLY A 181 16.00 -1.04 -0.77
CA GLY A 181 17.00 -1.99 -0.28
C GLY A 181 17.07 -3.34 -1.03
N MET A 182 16.30 -3.52 -2.08
CA MET A 182 16.34 -4.69 -2.97
C MET A 182 17.42 -4.53 -4.05
N ASN A 183 18.00 -5.64 -4.46
CA ASN A 183 18.86 -5.69 -5.65
C ASN A 183 18.02 -5.74 -6.95
N ASP A 184 18.69 -5.66 -8.12
CA ASP A 184 18.02 -5.62 -9.41
C ASP A 184 17.14 -6.84 -9.69
N GLN A 185 17.59 -8.05 -9.26
CA GLN A 185 16.82 -9.28 -9.44
C GLN A 185 15.58 -9.30 -8.54
N GLU A 186 15.74 -8.96 -7.25
CA GLU A 186 14.64 -8.85 -6.30
C GLU A 186 13.61 -7.81 -6.76
N THR A 187 14.08 -6.69 -7.31
CA THR A 187 13.21 -5.65 -7.88
C THR A 187 12.45 -6.15 -9.10
N ALA A 188 13.09 -6.95 -9.97
CA ALA A 188 12.41 -7.56 -11.12
C ALA A 188 11.33 -8.55 -10.68
N ASP A 189 11.61 -9.39 -9.68
CA ASP A 189 10.66 -10.34 -9.11
C ASP A 189 9.50 -9.62 -8.42
N LEU A 190 9.77 -8.53 -7.70
CA LEU A 190 8.75 -7.66 -7.12
C LEU A 190 7.83 -7.06 -8.19
N MET A 191 8.36 -6.62 -9.34
CA MET A 191 7.53 -6.12 -10.45
C MET A 191 6.56 -7.18 -10.96
N LEU A 192 7.01 -8.45 -11.06
CA LEU A 192 6.14 -9.56 -11.44
C LEU A 192 5.08 -9.83 -10.38
N LEU A 193 5.45 -9.78 -9.10
CA LEU A 193 4.54 -9.96 -7.98
C LEU A 193 3.46 -8.85 -7.97
N ILE A 194 3.82 -7.58 -8.14
CA ILE A 194 2.86 -6.47 -8.20
C ILE A 194 1.82 -6.68 -9.32
N LYS A 195 2.27 -7.12 -10.50
CA LYS A 195 1.36 -7.46 -11.61
C LYS A 195 0.50 -8.68 -11.31
N ALA A 196 1.03 -9.68 -10.60
CA ALA A 196 0.26 -10.83 -10.17
C ALA A 196 -0.81 -10.45 -9.14
N ILE A 197 -0.51 -9.53 -8.22
CA ILE A 197 -1.50 -8.95 -7.27
C ILE A 197 -2.62 -8.24 -8.04
N GLN A 198 -2.27 -7.41 -9.03
CA GLN A 198 -3.27 -6.75 -9.88
C GLN A 198 -4.18 -7.77 -10.59
N LYS A 199 -3.61 -8.85 -11.14
CA LYS A 199 -4.38 -9.91 -11.80
C LYS A 199 -5.36 -10.63 -10.87
N ARG A 200 -5.15 -10.59 -9.55
CA ARG A 200 -6.15 -11.03 -8.54
C ARG A 200 -7.31 -10.03 -8.38
N GLY A 201 -7.34 -8.92 -9.13
CA GLY A 201 -8.38 -7.89 -9.07
C GLY A 201 -8.13 -6.82 -8.00
N ILE A 202 -6.95 -6.80 -7.38
CA ILE A 202 -6.59 -5.81 -6.37
C ILE A 202 -6.07 -4.55 -7.07
N THR A 203 -6.61 -3.40 -6.71
CA THR A 203 -6.16 -2.09 -7.18
C THR A 203 -4.93 -1.66 -6.38
N ILE A 204 -3.93 -1.08 -7.01
CA ILE A 204 -2.66 -0.76 -6.35
C ILE A 204 -2.35 0.72 -6.49
N LEU A 205 -2.00 1.36 -5.37
CA LEU A 205 -1.33 2.66 -5.33
C LEU A 205 0.12 2.42 -4.92
N LEU A 206 1.05 2.69 -5.81
CA LEU A 206 2.48 2.49 -5.63
C LEU A 206 3.16 3.83 -5.37
N ILE A 207 3.80 3.97 -4.21
CA ILE A 207 4.68 5.10 -3.90
C ILE A 207 6.11 4.61 -4.06
N GLU A 208 6.83 5.18 -4.99
CA GLU A 208 8.19 4.77 -5.32
C GLU A 208 9.02 5.95 -5.84
N HIS A 209 10.31 5.84 -5.65
CA HIS A 209 11.31 6.73 -6.21
C HIS A 209 12.14 6.06 -7.31
N ASP A 210 12.09 4.73 -7.42
CA ASP A 210 12.66 4.00 -8.56
C ASP A 210 11.78 4.19 -9.80
N MET A 211 12.23 5.10 -10.66
CA MET A 211 11.53 5.42 -11.90
C MET A 211 11.46 4.24 -12.87
N ASN A 212 12.42 3.29 -12.84
CA ASN A 212 12.38 2.12 -13.71
C ASN A 212 11.20 1.21 -13.32
N LEU A 213 11.03 0.96 -12.03
CA LEU A 213 9.92 0.18 -11.51
C LEU A 213 8.58 0.87 -11.86
N VAL A 214 8.43 2.15 -11.49
CA VAL A 214 7.20 2.92 -11.74
C VAL A 214 6.80 2.89 -13.22
N MET A 215 7.75 3.21 -14.12
CA MET A 215 7.48 3.30 -15.55
C MET A 215 7.12 1.97 -16.21
N ARG A 216 7.53 0.82 -15.62
CA ARG A 216 7.24 -0.52 -16.14
C ARG A 216 5.95 -1.11 -15.59
N VAL A 217 5.55 -0.73 -14.39
CA VAL A 217 4.44 -1.38 -13.66
C VAL A 217 3.17 -0.55 -13.71
N CYS A 218 3.28 0.80 -13.59
CA CYS A 218 2.13 1.67 -13.47
C CYS A 218 1.49 1.98 -14.83
N GLU A 219 0.17 1.94 -14.88
CA GLU A 219 -0.63 2.33 -16.03
C GLU A 219 -0.85 3.84 -16.09
N LYS A 220 -0.92 4.44 -14.91
CA LYS A 220 -1.09 5.87 -14.68
C LYS A 220 -0.12 6.33 -13.59
N ILE A 221 0.42 7.52 -13.75
CA ILE A 221 1.34 8.12 -12.79
C ILE A 221 0.81 9.50 -12.42
N VAL A 222 0.79 9.78 -11.13
CA VAL A 222 0.44 11.05 -10.51
C VAL A 222 1.72 11.65 -9.94
N VAL A 223 2.03 12.88 -10.29
CA VAL A 223 3.26 13.56 -9.86
C VAL A 223 2.93 14.71 -8.94
N LEU A 224 3.50 14.67 -7.74
CA LEU A 224 3.40 15.74 -6.76
C LEU A 224 4.69 16.54 -6.68
N GLU A 225 4.55 17.85 -6.46
CA GLU A 225 5.63 18.77 -6.10
C GLU A 225 5.11 19.80 -5.10
N ASN A 226 5.83 20.02 -4.01
CA ASN A 226 5.47 21.00 -2.97
C ASN A 226 4.01 20.91 -2.50
N GLY A 227 3.50 19.69 -2.36
CA GLY A 227 2.12 19.44 -1.93
C GLY A 227 1.05 19.55 -3.01
N ALA A 228 1.40 19.94 -4.23
CA ALA A 228 0.45 20.12 -5.34
C ALA A 228 0.63 19.05 -6.43
N LEU A 229 -0.44 18.73 -7.15
CA LEU A 229 -0.38 17.89 -8.34
C LEU A 229 0.14 18.72 -9.52
N ILE A 230 1.25 18.29 -10.11
CA ILE A 230 1.87 18.99 -11.26
C ILE A 230 1.66 18.28 -12.60
N ALA A 231 1.45 16.97 -12.57
CA ALA A 231 1.17 16.16 -13.76
C ALA A 231 0.46 14.86 -13.42
N GLU A 232 -0.31 14.36 -14.38
CA GLU A 232 -0.97 13.06 -14.33
C GLU A 232 -1.02 12.50 -15.76
N GLY A 233 -0.72 11.20 -15.93
CA GLY A 233 -0.75 10.57 -17.23
C GLY A 233 -0.04 9.22 -17.27
N THR A 234 0.14 8.70 -18.49
CA THR A 234 0.89 7.47 -18.75
C THR A 234 2.40 7.69 -18.57
N SER A 235 3.16 6.60 -18.46
CA SER A 235 4.63 6.65 -18.40
C SER A 235 5.26 7.47 -19.55
N ALA A 236 4.69 7.38 -20.76
CA ALA A 236 5.21 8.09 -21.92
C ALA A 236 4.97 9.61 -21.85
N GLU A 237 3.81 10.02 -21.34
CA GLU A 237 3.45 11.42 -21.12
C GLU A 237 4.29 12.05 -20.02
N ILE A 238 4.43 11.35 -18.88
CA ILE A 238 5.20 11.83 -17.73
C ILE A 238 6.68 12.02 -18.08
N LYS A 239 7.29 11.08 -18.83
CA LYS A 239 8.70 11.20 -19.29
C LYS A 239 8.97 12.43 -20.14
N ARG A 240 7.98 12.93 -20.86
CA ARG A 240 8.10 14.09 -21.78
C ARG A 240 7.59 15.39 -21.18
N ASN A 241 7.01 15.34 -19.98
CA ASN A 241 6.43 16.52 -19.35
C ASN A 241 7.54 17.46 -18.82
N PRO A 242 7.67 18.71 -19.36
CA PRO A 242 8.73 19.63 -18.96
C PRO A 242 8.70 19.96 -17.45
N ARG A 243 7.51 20.11 -16.88
CA ARG A 243 7.34 20.39 -15.44
C ARG A 243 7.86 19.26 -14.56
N VAL A 244 7.62 17.99 -14.98
CA VAL A 244 8.15 16.83 -14.28
C VAL A 244 9.66 16.77 -14.38
N ILE A 245 10.22 17.01 -15.58
CA ILE A 245 11.66 17.03 -15.78
C ILE A 245 12.31 18.11 -14.89
N GLU A 246 11.74 19.31 -14.85
CA GLU A 246 12.21 20.42 -14.01
C GLU A 246 12.17 20.07 -12.52
N ALA A 247 11.07 19.48 -12.03
CA ALA A 247 10.90 19.09 -10.64
C ALA A 247 11.96 18.07 -10.17
N TYR A 248 12.45 17.20 -11.07
CA TYR A 248 13.48 16.20 -10.75
C TYR A 248 14.91 16.68 -11.03
N LEU A 249 15.10 17.58 -12.01
CA LEU A 249 16.42 18.11 -12.39
C LEU A 249 16.75 19.42 -11.69
N GLY A 250 15.76 20.26 -11.39
CA GLY A 250 15.94 21.55 -10.73
C GLY A 250 16.48 21.44 -9.28
N ASN A 251 16.31 20.30 -8.64
CA ASN A 251 16.85 20.04 -7.30
C ASN A 251 18.34 19.57 -7.29
N LYS A 252 19.05 19.60 -8.40
CA LYS A 252 20.48 19.26 -8.46
C LYS A 252 21.43 20.46 -8.28
N GLY A 253 20.90 21.60 -7.85
CA GLY A 253 21.67 22.84 -7.73
C GLY A 253 21.50 23.58 -6.41
N GLU A 254 21.67 22.88 -5.25
CA GLU A 254 22.06 23.49 -3.98
C GLU A 254 22.85 22.48 -3.14
#